data_1929c9665dadfb63185a2366a4cf804e
#
_entry.id   1929c9665dadfb63185a2366a4cf804e
#
_cell.length_a   1.000
_cell.length_b   1.000
_cell.length_c   1.000
_cell.angle_alpha   90.00
_cell.angle_beta   90.00
_cell.angle_gamma   90.00
#
_symmetry.space_group_name_H-M   'P 1'
#
loop_
_entity.id
_entity.type
_entity.pdbx_description
1 polymer ?
#
loop_
_entity_poly.entity_id
_entity_poly.type
_entity_poly.pdbx_seq_one_letter_code
_entity_poly.pdbx_strand_id
1 'polypeptide(L)'
;MQTKFYHIASFIFFINTVFTGYGQENKKVFSQENLLDSISRKAKEPLLLAKVRYTAKDCVRINRKENKLILYNEAELYYQDIELRAGIIILDYKTNEVNAGRIEIDSALVQYPYFKQAENEINPDSIRFNFDTQKALIWNSKSAQNDMDVFAALTKKENDSVYYIKDARVSTAGKLVGGEDEGGIDYYFKVRKGKITPGGKIITGPTNMFIADVPTPIGIPFAFFPSTQSKESGFIIPSVNQSNRRGYSIQNGGYYLALSDYFDLALIADYYTNGSYGFRGDSKYKVRYKFNGSFSFRYENL
;
A
#
# COMPACT_ATOMS: atom_id res chain seq x y z
N MET A 1 -53.41 -25.17 -15.96
CA MET A 1 -52.04 -25.01 -15.50
C MET A 1 -51.89 -23.62 -14.89
N GLN A 2 -52.67 -23.37 -13.85
CA GLN A 2 -52.73 -22.09 -13.09
C GLN A 2 -53.07 -22.45 -11.66
N THR A 3 -52.10 -22.71 -10.83
CA THR A 3 -52.29 -22.80 -9.38
C THR A 3 -50.93 -22.93 -8.71
N LYS A 4 -50.12 -21.85 -8.66
CA LYS A 4 -48.94 -21.77 -7.79
C LYS A 4 -48.47 -20.35 -7.45
N PHE A 5 -49.35 -19.34 -7.56
CA PHE A 5 -48.92 -17.93 -7.28
C PHE A 5 -49.60 -17.28 -6.07
N TYR A 6 -50.36 -18.01 -5.26
CA TYR A 6 -51.13 -17.42 -4.15
C TYR A 6 -50.57 -17.62 -2.76
N HIS A 7 -49.41 -18.25 -2.60
CA HIS A 7 -48.87 -18.50 -1.24
C HIS A 7 -47.73 -17.59 -0.79
N ILE A 8 -47.30 -16.62 -1.61
CA ILE A 8 -46.23 -15.66 -1.22
C ILE A 8 -46.82 -14.31 -0.75
N ALA A 9 -48.06 -13.98 -1.07
CA ALA A 9 -48.68 -12.72 -0.66
C ALA A 9 -49.30 -12.73 0.74
N SER A 10 -49.42 -13.90 1.39
CA SER A 10 -50.06 -14.01 2.72
C SER A 10 -49.12 -13.94 3.90
N PHE A 11 -47.81 -13.85 3.67
CA PHE A 11 -46.82 -13.81 4.79
C PHE A 11 -46.33 -12.40 5.17
N ILE A 12 -46.73 -11.37 4.41
CA ILE A 12 -46.34 -9.98 4.65
C ILE A 12 -47.38 -9.18 5.46
N PHE A 13 -48.57 -9.74 5.71
CA PHE A 13 -49.64 -8.99 6.39
C PHE A 13 -49.82 -9.26 7.89
N PHE A 14 -48.93 -10.01 8.54
CA PHE A 14 -49.11 -10.42 9.95
C PHE A 14 -48.10 -9.86 10.94
N ILE A 15 -47.30 -8.84 10.56
CA ILE A 15 -46.28 -8.22 11.50
C ILE A 15 -46.62 -6.75 11.83
N ASN A 16 -47.87 -6.31 11.69
CA ASN A 16 -48.22 -4.89 11.94
C ASN A 16 -49.29 -4.67 13.00
N THR A 17 -49.45 -5.54 13.95
CA THR A 17 -50.28 -5.26 15.11
C THR A 17 -49.70 -5.93 16.35
N VAL A 18 -48.86 -5.26 17.09
CA VAL A 18 -48.71 -5.25 18.55
C VAL A 18 -47.53 -4.32 18.91
N PHE A 19 -47.82 -3.05 19.10
CA PHE A 19 -47.08 -2.19 20.03
C PHE A 19 -47.89 -0.91 20.27
N THR A 20 -48.96 -1.06 21.03
CA THR A 20 -49.56 0.06 21.75
C THR A 20 -49.49 -0.29 23.23
N GLY A 21 -48.85 0.57 23.99
CA GLY A 21 -49.12 0.58 25.39
C GLY A 21 -47.94 0.69 26.32
N TYR A 22 -48.02 1.78 27.03
CA TYR A 22 -47.53 2.20 28.34
C TYR A 22 -46.31 3.13 28.35
N GLY A 23 -46.66 4.42 28.19
CA GLY A 23 -45.84 5.50 28.75
C GLY A 23 -45.94 5.47 30.25
N GLN A 24 -44.86 5.28 30.95
CA GLN A 24 -44.67 5.70 32.33
C GLN A 24 -43.80 6.94 32.34
N GLU A 25 -44.44 8.08 32.69
CA GLU A 25 -43.75 9.28 33.12
C GLU A 25 -42.96 9.01 34.39
N ASN A 26 -41.67 8.83 34.29
CA ASN A 26 -40.77 9.00 35.43
C ASN A 26 -40.26 10.45 35.44
N LYS A 27 -40.90 11.33 36.21
CA LYS A 27 -40.32 12.59 36.68
C LYS A 27 -39.05 12.27 37.48
N LYS A 28 -37.88 12.31 36.84
CA LYS A 28 -36.63 12.41 37.57
C LYS A 28 -36.48 13.81 38.11
N VAL A 29 -36.56 13.93 39.41
CA VAL A 29 -36.12 15.06 40.17
C VAL A 29 -34.65 15.31 39.88
N PHE A 30 -34.33 16.41 39.22
CA PHE A 30 -32.97 16.87 39.02
C PHE A 30 -32.41 17.33 40.37
N SER A 31 -31.65 16.47 41.04
CA SER A 31 -30.83 16.89 42.15
C SER A 31 -29.61 17.65 41.62
N GLN A 32 -29.39 18.83 42.19
CA GLN A 32 -28.28 19.75 41.85
C GLN A 32 -26.88 19.19 42.12
N GLU A 33 -26.75 17.97 42.64
CA GLU A 33 -25.45 17.33 42.90
C GLU A 33 -24.73 16.79 41.67
N ASN A 34 -25.43 16.61 40.54
CA ASN A 34 -24.80 16.07 39.33
C ASN A 34 -24.17 17.13 38.39
N LEU A 35 -24.23 18.41 38.76
CA LEU A 35 -23.59 19.48 37.99
C LEU A 35 -22.14 19.75 38.39
N LEU A 36 -21.68 19.24 39.50
CA LEU A 36 -20.29 19.39 39.97
C LEU A 36 -19.34 18.28 39.48
N ASP A 37 -19.88 17.13 39.09
CA ASP A 37 -19.07 16.02 38.54
C ASP A 37 -18.78 16.13 37.04
N SER A 38 -19.53 16.96 36.31
CA SER A 38 -19.27 17.20 34.88
C SER A 38 -18.17 18.22 34.61
N ILE A 39 -17.64 18.88 35.66
CA ILE A 39 -16.42 19.71 35.64
C ILE A 39 -15.19 18.88 36.13
N SER A 40 -15.34 17.58 36.26
CA SER A 40 -14.18 16.70 36.38
C SER A 40 -13.33 16.93 35.15
N ARG A 41 -12.26 17.70 35.33
CA ARG A 41 -11.18 18.00 34.39
C ARG A 41 -10.97 16.75 33.56
N LYS A 42 -11.31 16.82 32.27
CA LYS A 42 -10.74 15.91 31.27
C LYS A 42 -9.23 15.98 31.50
N ALA A 43 -8.70 15.03 32.24
CA ALA A 43 -7.27 14.91 32.41
C ALA A 43 -6.75 14.91 30.97
N LYS A 44 -5.94 15.93 30.64
CA LYS A 44 -5.34 16.03 29.31
C LYS A 44 -4.57 14.71 29.16
N GLU A 45 -5.05 13.83 28.30
CA GLU A 45 -4.35 12.58 28.00
C GLU A 45 -2.92 12.93 27.70
N PRO A 46 -1.94 12.17 28.20
CA PRO A 46 -0.54 12.47 27.95
C PRO A 46 -0.35 12.61 26.46
N LEU A 47 0.27 13.69 26.03
CA LEU A 47 0.48 14.07 24.63
C LEU A 47 1.12 12.93 23.80
N LEU A 48 1.85 12.02 24.45
CA LEU A 48 2.44 10.83 23.85
C LEU A 48 2.43 9.70 24.89
N LEU A 49 2.02 8.51 24.47
CA LEU A 49 1.91 7.32 25.34
C LEU A 49 3.26 6.73 25.75
N ALA A 50 4.32 7.05 25.02
CA ALA A 50 5.68 6.57 25.27
C ALA A 50 6.71 7.69 25.23
N LYS A 51 7.89 7.42 25.80
CA LYS A 51 9.01 8.36 25.78
C LYS A 51 9.62 8.41 24.38
N VAL A 52 9.65 9.61 23.78
CA VAL A 52 10.40 9.87 22.55
C VAL A 52 11.89 9.95 22.86
N ARG A 53 12.70 9.18 22.15
CA ARG A 53 14.17 9.33 22.15
C ARG A 53 14.57 10.03 20.87
N TYR A 54 15.46 11.00 20.97
CA TYR A 54 15.91 11.76 19.81
C TYR A 54 17.38 12.15 19.96
N THR A 55 18.04 12.31 18.82
CA THR A 55 19.40 12.82 18.72
C THR A 55 19.56 13.63 17.43
N ALA A 56 20.52 14.52 17.39
CA ALA A 56 20.93 15.26 16.20
C ALA A 56 22.38 15.69 16.37
N LYS A 57 23.10 15.85 15.28
CA LYS A 57 24.54 16.19 15.29
C LYS A 57 24.79 17.66 15.62
N ASP A 58 24.07 18.57 14.96
CA ASP A 58 24.36 20.00 15.07
C ASP A 58 23.45 20.71 16.05
N CYS A 59 22.13 20.53 15.96
CA CYS A 59 21.20 21.32 16.74
C CYS A 59 19.99 20.53 17.23
N VAL A 60 19.73 20.62 18.54
CA VAL A 60 18.50 20.20 19.18
C VAL A 60 17.84 21.43 19.80
N ARG A 61 16.76 21.92 19.22
CA ARG A 61 16.06 23.13 19.66
C ARG A 61 14.64 22.83 20.13
N ILE A 62 14.35 23.19 21.37
CA ILE A 62 13.01 23.09 21.94
C ILE A 62 12.39 24.50 21.98
N ASN A 63 11.37 24.72 21.16
CA ASN A 63 10.58 25.95 21.18
C ASN A 63 9.31 25.74 22.03
N ARG A 64 9.37 26.18 23.29
CA ARG A 64 8.25 26.02 24.23
C ARG A 64 7.04 26.88 23.88
N LYS A 65 7.22 28.01 23.17
CA LYS A 65 6.11 28.88 22.77
C LYS A 65 5.25 28.24 21.67
N GLU A 66 5.89 27.53 20.75
CA GLU A 66 5.24 26.84 19.64
C GLU A 66 5.00 25.34 19.92
N ASN A 67 5.45 24.82 21.05
CA ASN A 67 5.43 23.39 21.40
C ASN A 67 6.12 22.50 20.36
N LYS A 68 7.26 22.96 19.84
CA LYS A 68 8.02 22.23 18.81
C LYS A 68 9.39 21.82 19.28
N LEU A 69 9.79 20.61 18.87
CA LEU A 69 11.16 20.11 18.91
C LEU A 69 11.71 20.11 17.49
N ILE A 70 12.85 20.72 17.28
CA ILE A 70 13.54 20.78 15.99
C ILE A 70 14.89 20.09 16.16
N LEU A 71 15.13 19.09 15.33
CA LEU A 71 16.40 18.36 15.23
C LEU A 71 17.00 18.66 13.86
N TYR A 72 18.27 19.00 13.81
CA TYR A 72 18.93 19.40 12.57
C TYR A 72 20.28 18.71 12.42
N ASN A 73 20.54 18.22 11.23
CA ASN A 73 21.69 17.45 10.78
C ASN A 73 21.82 16.07 11.46
N GLU A 74 21.78 15.02 10.66
CA GLU A 74 21.78 13.61 11.10
C GLU A 74 20.76 13.41 12.25
N ALA A 75 19.54 13.93 12.03
CA ALA A 75 18.49 13.87 13.02
C ALA A 75 17.88 12.47 13.10
N GLU A 76 17.73 11.97 14.32
CA GLU A 76 17.12 10.68 14.60
C GLU A 76 16.02 10.84 15.66
N LEU A 77 14.91 10.12 15.46
CA LEU A 77 13.78 10.07 16.38
C LEU A 77 13.27 8.64 16.48
N TYR A 78 13.12 8.16 17.71
CA TYR A 78 12.63 6.83 18.02
C TYR A 78 11.41 6.92 18.94
N TYR A 79 10.31 6.32 18.52
CA TYR A 79 9.06 6.27 19.27
C TYR A 79 8.38 4.91 19.08
N GLN A 80 8.26 4.12 20.17
CA GLN A 80 7.75 2.74 20.12
C GLN A 80 8.50 1.90 19.07
N ASP A 81 7.80 1.43 18.02
CA ASP A 81 8.31 0.67 16.89
C ASP A 81 8.72 1.53 15.68
N ILE A 82 8.63 2.87 15.84
CA ILE A 82 8.95 3.83 14.79
C ILE A 82 10.39 4.31 14.94
N GLU A 83 11.13 4.22 13.84
CA GLU A 83 12.43 4.82 13.63
C GLU A 83 12.35 5.83 12.49
N LEU A 84 12.74 7.06 12.75
CA LEU A 84 12.76 8.14 11.77
C LEU A 84 14.13 8.80 11.80
N ARG A 85 14.84 8.76 10.68
CA ARG A 85 16.10 9.46 10.47
C ARG A 85 15.94 10.45 9.32
N ALA A 86 16.53 11.63 9.41
CA ALA A 86 16.44 12.65 8.36
C ALA A 86 17.48 13.76 8.54
N GLY A 87 17.61 14.63 7.55
CA GLY A 87 18.39 15.85 7.71
C GLY A 87 17.77 16.81 8.72
N ILE A 88 16.46 16.96 8.67
CA ILE A 88 15.69 17.77 9.63
C ILE A 88 14.45 17.01 10.10
N ILE A 89 14.20 17.05 11.41
CA ILE A 89 12.97 16.51 12.01
C ILE A 89 12.35 17.61 12.88
N ILE A 90 11.06 17.86 12.65
CA ILE A 90 10.27 18.83 13.42
C ILE A 90 9.08 18.08 14.03
N LEU A 91 9.08 17.94 15.36
CA LEU A 91 7.99 17.36 16.11
C LEU A 91 7.15 18.47 16.74
N ASP A 92 5.88 18.50 16.45
CA ASP A 92 4.88 19.38 17.06
C ASP A 92 4.13 18.61 18.15
N TYR A 93 4.40 18.94 19.41
CA TYR A 93 3.74 18.31 20.57
C TYR A 93 2.26 18.69 20.75
N LYS A 94 1.79 19.73 20.05
CA LYS A 94 0.39 20.15 20.13
C LYS A 94 -0.51 19.26 19.27
N THR A 95 -0.02 18.88 18.10
CA THR A 95 -0.74 18.06 17.10
C THR A 95 -0.28 16.62 17.07
N ASN A 96 0.79 16.29 17.83
CA ASN A 96 1.47 14.99 17.77
C ASN A 96 1.91 14.61 16.36
N GLU A 97 2.30 15.61 15.57
CA GLU A 97 2.78 15.43 14.21
C GLU A 97 4.30 15.60 14.13
N VAL A 98 4.94 14.71 13.37
CA VAL A 98 6.32 14.85 12.98
C VAL A 98 6.43 15.12 11.49
N ASN A 99 7.24 16.09 11.13
CA ASN A 99 7.64 16.39 9.76
C ASN A 99 9.13 16.12 9.63
N ALA A 100 9.53 15.34 8.62
CA ALA A 100 10.93 15.07 8.36
C ALA A 100 11.24 15.30 6.87
N GLY A 101 12.45 15.80 6.61
CA GLY A 101 12.89 16.15 5.27
C GLY A 101 14.39 16.18 5.12
N ARG A 102 14.82 16.46 3.90
CA ARG A 102 16.22 16.67 3.55
C ARG A 102 16.71 18.03 4.06
N ILE A 103 18.01 18.21 4.19
CA ILE A 103 18.65 19.51 4.41
C ILE A 103 19.50 19.87 3.20
N GLU A 104 19.76 21.16 3.05
CA GLU A 104 20.66 21.68 2.04
C GLU A 104 22.04 21.93 2.66
N ILE A 105 23.07 21.29 2.10
CA ILE A 105 24.47 21.48 2.44
C ILE A 105 25.21 21.74 1.13
N ASP A 106 25.95 22.85 1.05
CA ASP A 106 26.70 23.24 -0.15
C ASP A 106 25.86 23.25 -1.44
N SER A 107 24.63 23.77 -1.38
CA SER A 107 23.65 23.81 -2.47
C SER A 107 23.16 22.44 -2.97
N ALA A 108 23.44 21.37 -2.24
CA ALA A 108 22.92 20.03 -2.51
C ALA A 108 21.94 19.60 -1.43
N LEU A 109 20.83 19.00 -1.85
CA LEU A 109 19.88 18.39 -0.92
C LEU A 109 20.40 17.00 -0.51
N VAL A 110 20.71 16.84 0.75
CA VAL A 110 21.32 15.63 1.34
C VAL A 110 20.49 15.09 2.50
N GLN A 111 20.86 13.91 2.99
CA GLN A 111 20.26 13.26 4.14
C GLN A 111 18.76 12.97 3.93
N TYR A 112 18.49 12.09 2.97
CA TYR A 112 17.14 11.60 2.71
C TYR A 112 16.51 11.02 3.98
N PRO A 113 15.25 11.31 4.25
CA PRO A 113 14.52 10.65 5.32
C PRO A 113 14.51 9.14 5.13
N TYR A 114 14.63 8.44 6.25
CA TYR A 114 14.42 7.02 6.39
C TYR A 114 13.35 6.80 7.45
N PHE A 115 12.27 6.15 7.08
CA PHE A 115 11.17 5.82 7.98
C PHE A 115 11.01 4.31 8.03
N LYS A 116 11.05 3.78 9.25
CA LYS A 116 10.79 2.37 9.53
C LYS A 116 9.72 2.24 10.58
N GLN A 117 8.74 1.36 10.32
CA GLN A 117 7.74 0.94 11.30
C GLN A 117 7.52 -0.55 11.16
N ALA A 118 7.84 -1.32 12.20
CA ALA A 118 7.88 -2.77 12.19
C ALA A 118 8.76 -3.29 11.04
N GLU A 119 8.17 -4.02 10.06
CA GLU A 119 8.89 -4.55 8.89
C GLU A 119 8.82 -3.62 7.66
N ASN A 120 8.05 -2.54 7.73
CA ASN A 120 7.91 -1.61 6.61
C ASN A 120 9.00 -0.55 6.63
N GLU A 121 9.77 -0.48 5.56
CA GLU A 121 10.84 0.50 5.35
C GLU A 121 10.52 1.36 4.12
N ILE A 122 10.65 2.68 4.26
CA ILE A 122 10.35 3.65 3.22
C ILE A 122 11.41 4.74 3.21
N ASN A 123 11.93 5.06 2.02
CA ASN A 123 12.90 6.15 1.80
C ASN A 123 12.22 7.28 1.00
N PRO A 124 11.65 8.29 1.65
CA PRO A 124 10.98 9.40 1.00
C PRO A 124 11.90 10.61 0.82
N ASP A 125 11.42 11.61 0.06
CA ASP A 125 11.99 12.95 0.09
C ASP A 125 11.55 13.74 1.32
N SER A 126 10.30 13.54 1.74
CA SER A 126 9.76 14.09 2.96
C SER A 126 8.60 13.25 3.48
N ILE A 127 8.36 13.32 4.78
CA ILE A 127 7.27 12.62 5.44
C ILE A 127 6.61 13.53 6.48
N ARG A 128 5.30 13.45 6.56
CA ARG A 128 4.49 13.95 7.67
C ARG A 128 3.75 12.77 8.29
N PHE A 129 3.97 12.52 9.55
CA PHE A 129 3.37 11.41 10.29
C PHE A 129 2.71 11.94 11.57
N ASN A 130 1.55 11.41 11.89
CA ASN A 130 0.82 11.74 13.11
C ASN A 130 0.80 10.53 14.04
N PHE A 131 1.33 10.69 15.26
CA PHE A 131 1.50 9.61 16.24
C PHE A 131 0.18 9.11 16.82
N ASP A 132 -0.86 9.96 16.91
CA ASP A 132 -2.15 9.57 17.49
C ASP A 132 -2.99 8.75 16.50
N THR A 133 -3.01 9.19 15.24
CA THR A 133 -3.82 8.56 14.20
C THR A 133 -3.07 7.48 13.41
N GLN A 134 -1.74 7.40 13.59
CA GLN A 134 -0.83 6.50 12.86
C GLN A 134 -0.88 6.71 11.33
N LYS A 135 -1.38 7.88 10.88
CA LYS A 135 -1.49 8.24 9.47
C LYS A 135 -0.26 9.02 9.02
N ALA A 136 0.11 8.83 7.75
CA ALA A 136 1.19 9.58 7.13
C ALA A 136 0.84 10.09 5.74
N LEU A 137 1.47 11.20 5.37
CA LEU A 137 1.65 11.65 3.99
C LEU A 137 3.14 11.61 3.67
N ILE A 138 3.49 10.96 2.58
CA ILE A 138 4.86 10.63 2.22
C ILE A 138 5.07 11.03 0.76
N TRP A 139 6.07 11.87 0.50
CA TRP A 139 6.35 12.39 -0.85
C TRP A 139 7.58 11.71 -1.44
N ASN A 140 7.48 11.36 -2.73
CA ASN A 140 8.51 10.71 -3.52
C ASN A 140 9.10 9.49 -2.79
N SER A 141 8.19 8.63 -2.33
CA SER A 141 8.56 7.42 -1.59
C SER A 141 9.12 6.34 -2.50
N LYS A 142 10.20 5.70 -2.05
CA LYS A 142 10.76 4.49 -2.65
C LYS A 142 10.63 3.37 -1.64
N SER A 143 10.08 2.24 -2.04
CA SER A 143 9.94 1.06 -1.21
C SER A 143 10.00 -0.22 -2.05
N ALA A 144 10.60 -1.25 -1.50
CA ALA A 144 10.51 -2.59 -2.03
C ALA A 144 9.30 -3.29 -1.38
N GLN A 145 8.43 -3.86 -2.20
CA GLN A 145 7.27 -4.61 -1.76
C GLN A 145 7.32 -6.00 -2.38
N ASN A 146 7.76 -6.98 -1.61
CA ASN A 146 8.12 -8.30 -2.10
C ASN A 146 9.20 -8.20 -3.21
N ASP A 147 8.95 -8.74 -4.39
CA ASP A 147 9.88 -8.66 -5.53
C ASP A 147 9.58 -7.46 -6.45
N MET A 148 8.85 -6.46 -5.96
CA MET A 148 8.47 -5.28 -6.74
C MET A 148 9.01 -4.02 -6.09
N ASP A 149 9.62 -3.18 -6.91
CA ASP A 149 9.99 -1.83 -6.55
C ASP A 149 8.83 -0.88 -6.82
N VAL A 150 8.47 -0.11 -5.80
CA VAL A 150 7.42 0.89 -5.87
C VAL A 150 7.99 2.28 -5.60
N PHE A 151 7.96 3.14 -6.61
CA PHE A 151 8.19 4.56 -6.46
C PHE A 151 6.86 5.29 -6.57
N ALA A 152 6.50 6.11 -5.59
CA ALA A 152 5.25 6.87 -5.62
C ALA A 152 5.50 8.35 -5.34
N ALA A 153 4.94 9.23 -6.19
CA ALA A 153 5.05 10.67 -5.98
C ALA A 153 4.33 11.10 -4.68
N LEU A 154 3.23 10.44 -4.34
CA LEU A 154 2.54 10.66 -3.08
C LEU A 154 2.01 9.32 -2.55
N THR A 155 2.35 9.01 -1.30
CA THR A 155 1.83 7.87 -0.55
C THR A 155 1.10 8.36 0.69
N LYS A 156 -0.13 7.92 0.88
CA LYS A 156 -0.91 8.13 2.10
C LYS A 156 -1.00 6.82 2.87
N LYS A 157 -0.40 6.78 4.04
CA LYS A 157 -0.60 5.69 5.01
C LYS A 157 -1.93 5.93 5.73
N GLU A 158 -2.84 4.97 5.66
CA GLU A 158 -4.13 5.06 6.36
C GLU A 158 -4.09 4.32 7.70
N ASN A 159 -3.37 3.19 7.75
CA ASN A 159 -3.07 2.40 8.93
C ASN A 159 -1.80 1.56 8.68
N ASP A 160 -1.45 0.67 9.60
CA ASP A 160 -0.19 -0.10 9.54
C ASP A 160 -0.06 -1.02 8.33
N SER A 161 -1.17 -1.32 7.66
CA SER A 161 -1.19 -2.30 6.57
C SER A 161 -1.75 -1.78 5.26
N VAL A 162 -2.35 -0.57 5.25
CA VAL A 162 -3.02 -0.01 4.07
C VAL A 162 -2.40 1.31 3.67
N TYR A 163 -1.91 1.36 2.43
CA TYR A 163 -1.33 2.54 1.83
C TYR A 163 -2.06 2.87 0.53
N TYR A 164 -2.33 4.15 0.29
CA TYR A 164 -2.81 4.66 -0.98
C TYR A 164 -1.66 5.35 -1.69
N ILE A 165 -1.43 4.98 -2.95
CA ILE A 165 -0.37 5.55 -3.78
C ILE A 165 -0.97 6.35 -4.93
N LYS A 166 -0.30 7.42 -5.29
CA LYS A 166 -0.67 8.28 -6.42
C LYS A 166 0.56 8.55 -7.28
N ASP A 167 0.36 8.52 -8.60
CA ASP A 167 1.39 8.73 -9.61
C ASP A 167 2.63 7.86 -9.33
N ALA A 168 2.38 6.54 -9.22
CA ALA A 168 3.39 5.56 -8.88
C ALA A 168 3.95 4.85 -10.11
N ARG A 169 5.20 4.38 -9.98
CA ARG A 169 5.89 3.47 -10.91
C ARG A 169 6.10 2.16 -10.16
N VAL A 170 5.72 1.05 -10.77
CA VAL A 170 5.90 -0.30 -10.22
C VAL A 170 6.72 -1.10 -11.21
N SER A 171 7.84 -1.67 -10.77
CA SER A 171 8.76 -2.47 -11.58
C SER A 171 9.26 -3.68 -10.82
N THR A 172 9.66 -4.71 -11.54
CA THR A 172 10.41 -5.86 -11.02
C THR A 172 11.87 -5.84 -11.49
N ALA A 173 12.31 -4.74 -12.13
CA ALA A 173 13.66 -4.63 -12.70
C ALA A 173 14.76 -4.31 -11.68
N GLY A 174 14.42 -4.11 -10.40
CA GLY A 174 15.38 -3.81 -9.32
C GLY A 174 16.05 -2.43 -9.40
N LYS A 175 15.63 -1.58 -10.35
CA LYS A 175 16.29 -0.29 -10.64
C LYS A 175 15.70 0.92 -9.95
N LEU A 176 14.45 0.83 -9.45
CA LEU A 176 13.77 2.00 -8.88
C LEU A 176 14.23 2.35 -7.47
N VAL A 177 14.82 1.42 -6.72
CA VAL A 177 15.21 1.60 -5.31
C VAL A 177 16.73 1.69 -5.11
N GLY A 178 17.53 1.93 -6.16
CA GLY A 178 18.97 2.21 -6.03
C GLY A 178 19.88 1.04 -6.28
N GLY A 179 19.47 0.06 -7.07
CA GLY A 179 20.36 -0.95 -7.62
C GLY A 179 21.33 -0.33 -8.63
N GLU A 180 22.61 -0.64 -8.50
CA GLU A 180 23.62 -0.30 -9.50
C GLU A 180 23.25 -0.92 -10.85
N ASP A 181 23.65 -0.24 -11.94
CA ASP A 181 23.34 -0.58 -13.33
C ASP A 181 23.78 -2.01 -13.73
N GLU A 182 22.98 -3.01 -13.47
CA GLU A 182 23.10 -4.31 -14.12
C GLU A 182 22.45 -4.29 -15.51
N GLY A 183 22.94 -3.47 -16.43
CA GLY A 183 22.73 -3.52 -17.89
C GLY A 183 21.34 -3.90 -18.46
N GLY A 184 20.28 -3.92 -17.67
CA GLY A 184 18.92 -4.28 -18.06
C GLY A 184 18.12 -3.09 -18.62
N ILE A 185 17.08 -3.36 -19.39
CA ILE A 185 16.17 -2.35 -19.92
C ILE A 185 15.27 -1.86 -18.79
N ASP A 186 15.24 -0.55 -18.58
CA ASP A 186 14.33 0.07 -17.62
C ASP A 186 12.88 -0.05 -18.11
N TYR A 187 12.03 -0.69 -17.33
CA TYR A 187 10.60 -0.78 -17.60
C TYR A 187 9.79 -0.68 -16.31
N TYR A 188 8.63 -0.08 -16.41
CA TYR A 188 7.73 0.06 -15.27
C TYR A 188 6.26 0.20 -15.70
N PHE A 189 5.38 -0.11 -14.77
CA PHE A 189 3.97 0.19 -14.87
C PHE A 189 3.68 1.52 -14.18
N LYS A 190 3.17 2.50 -14.95
CA LYS A 190 2.73 3.79 -14.41
C LYS A 190 1.31 3.67 -13.89
N VAL A 191 1.16 3.83 -12.59
CA VAL A 191 -0.09 3.72 -11.85
C VAL A 191 -0.54 5.10 -11.42
N ARG A 192 -1.71 5.57 -11.89
CA ARG A 192 -2.24 6.87 -11.45
C ARG A 192 -2.72 6.84 -10.01
N LYS A 193 -3.43 5.80 -9.62
CA LYS A 193 -3.93 5.58 -8.26
C LYS A 193 -3.87 4.10 -7.95
N GLY A 194 -3.39 3.77 -6.77
CA GLY A 194 -3.33 2.40 -6.30
C GLY A 194 -3.52 2.31 -4.80
N LYS A 195 -3.73 1.09 -4.33
CA LYS A 195 -3.85 0.74 -2.93
C LYS A 195 -2.97 -0.47 -2.66
N ILE A 196 -2.08 -0.34 -1.68
CA ILE A 196 -1.32 -1.46 -1.14
C ILE A 196 -2.11 -1.99 0.05
N THR A 197 -2.34 -3.29 0.10
CA THR A 197 -3.09 -3.96 1.16
C THR A 197 -2.16 -4.83 2.01
N PRO A 198 -2.63 -5.34 3.15
CA PRO A 198 -1.85 -6.28 3.95
C PRO A 198 -1.30 -7.42 3.10
N GLY A 199 -0.03 -7.81 3.34
CA GLY A 199 0.66 -8.82 2.54
C GLY A 199 1.30 -8.30 1.25
N GLY A 200 1.33 -6.97 1.04
CA GLY A 200 2.04 -6.36 -0.11
C GLY A 200 1.32 -6.46 -1.45
N LYS A 201 0.05 -6.85 -1.48
CA LYS A 201 -0.77 -6.86 -2.70
C LYS A 201 -1.07 -5.44 -3.15
N ILE A 202 -0.78 -5.13 -4.41
CA ILE A 202 -1.02 -3.83 -5.01
C ILE A 202 -2.25 -3.91 -5.92
N ILE A 203 -3.27 -3.11 -5.62
CA ILE A 203 -4.49 -2.96 -6.42
C ILE A 203 -4.41 -1.61 -7.13
N THR A 204 -4.51 -1.58 -8.45
CA THR A 204 -4.36 -0.35 -9.23
C THR A 204 -5.59 -0.06 -10.06
N GLY A 205 -5.82 1.22 -10.33
CA GLY A 205 -6.68 1.68 -11.41
C GLY A 205 -5.98 1.57 -12.77
N PRO A 206 -6.37 2.38 -13.77
CA PRO A 206 -5.76 2.36 -15.10
C PRO A 206 -4.26 2.52 -15.04
N THR A 207 -3.56 1.61 -15.69
CA THR A 207 -2.12 1.41 -15.61
C THR A 207 -1.56 1.16 -16.99
N ASN A 208 -0.51 1.86 -17.38
CA ASN A 208 0.16 1.72 -18.66
C ASN A 208 1.61 1.30 -18.45
N MET A 209 2.11 0.42 -19.32
CA MET A 209 3.50 0.00 -19.31
C MET A 209 4.38 0.98 -20.09
N PHE A 210 5.54 1.30 -19.52
CA PHE A 210 6.59 2.12 -20.12
C PHE A 210 7.88 1.32 -20.21
N ILE A 211 8.65 1.54 -21.27
CA ILE A 211 9.99 0.98 -21.47
C ILE A 211 10.90 2.15 -21.85
N ALA A 212 11.97 2.36 -21.07
CA ALA A 212 12.87 3.50 -21.23
C ALA A 212 12.11 4.85 -21.36
N ASP A 213 11.13 5.06 -20.47
CA ASP A 213 10.21 6.22 -20.45
C ASP A 213 9.30 6.40 -21.69
N VAL A 214 9.34 5.46 -22.64
CA VAL A 214 8.45 5.46 -23.81
C VAL A 214 7.18 4.66 -23.49
N PRO A 215 5.97 5.22 -23.69
CA PRO A 215 4.74 4.50 -23.46
C PRO A 215 4.56 3.38 -24.49
N THR A 216 4.22 2.19 -24.01
CA THR A 216 3.85 1.07 -24.86
C THR A 216 2.32 1.02 -25.07
N PRO A 217 1.81 0.28 -26.08
CA PRO A 217 0.36 0.07 -26.25
C PRO A 217 -0.25 -0.85 -25.18
N ILE A 218 0.55 -1.34 -24.22
CA ILE A 218 0.07 -2.21 -23.15
C ILE A 218 -0.55 -1.34 -22.06
N GLY A 219 -1.88 -1.31 -22.02
CA GLY A 219 -2.69 -0.65 -21.00
C GLY A 219 -3.62 -1.63 -20.35
N ILE A 220 -3.72 -1.55 -19.02
CA ILE A 220 -4.58 -2.40 -18.19
C ILE A 220 -5.57 -1.48 -17.48
N PRO A 221 -6.90 -1.67 -17.63
CA PRO A 221 -7.90 -0.81 -17.00
C PRO A 221 -7.84 -0.86 -15.46
N PHE A 222 -7.49 -2.01 -14.91
CA PHE A 222 -7.16 -2.22 -13.50
C PHE A 222 -6.28 -3.46 -13.39
N ALA A 223 -5.36 -3.46 -12.43
CA ALA A 223 -4.48 -4.59 -12.19
C ALA A 223 -4.43 -4.96 -10.71
N PHE A 224 -4.23 -6.25 -10.49
CA PHE A 224 -3.90 -6.83 -9.20
C PHE A 224 -2.50 -7.42 -9.31
N PHE A 225 -1.56 -6.84 -8.59
CA PHE A 225 -0.22 -7.41 -8.46
C PHE A 225 -0.18 -8.18 -7.13
N PRO A 226 -0.26 -9.52 -7.18
CA PRO A 226 -0.29 -10.32 -5.96
C PRO A 226 1.08 -10.31 -5.28
N SER A 227 1.07 -10.52 -3.97
CA SER A 227 2.29 -10.87 -3.25
C SER A 227 2.78 -12.26 -3.68
N THR A 228 4.08 -12.43 -3.87
CA THR A 228 4.70 -13.73 -4.21
C THR A 228 4.42 -14.82 -3.16
N GLN A 229 4.04 -14.45 -1.96
CA GLN A 229 3.75 -15.39 -0.86
C GLN A 229 2.30 -15.91 -0.83
N SER A 230 1.38 -15.29 -1.58
CA SER A 230 -0.03 -15.69 -1.59
C SER A 230 -0.42 -16.32 -2.92
N LYS A 231 -1.17 -17.46 -2.87
CA LYS A 231 -1.79 -18.05 -4.05
C LYS A 231 -3.05 -17.28 -4.43
N GLU A 232 -2.88 -16.02 -4.83
CA GLU A 232 -3.97 -15.17 -5.28
C GLU A 232 -3.90 -14.93 -6.77
N SER A 233 -5.07 -14.82 -7.40
CA SER A 233 -5.14 -14.46 -8.82
C SER A 233 -4.61 -13.05 -9.04
N GLY A 234 -3.86 -12.84 -10.12
CA GLY A 234 -3.33 -11.52 -10.42
C GLY A 234 -2.49 -11.47 -11.69
N PHE A 235 -2.09 -10.26 -12.03
CA PHE A 235 -1.28 -9.98 -13.20
C PHE A 235 0.19 -10.38 -12.96
N ILE A 236 0.77 -11.10 -13.92
CA ILE A 236 2.19 -11.46 -13.93
C ILE A 236 2.91 -10.37 -14.72
N ILE A 237 3.80 -9.65 -14.05
CA ILE A 237 4.59 -8.57 -14.66
C ILE A 237 5.55 -9.19 -15.66
N PRO A 238 5.53 -8.76 -16.95
CA PRO A 238 6.47 -9.24 -17.93
C PRO A 238 7.90 -8.75 -17.66
N SER A 239 8.87 -9.49 -18.10
CA SER A 239 10.26 -9.06 -18.20
C SER A 239 10.54 -8.51 -19.60
N VAL A 240 11.41 -7.50 -19.69
CA VAL A 240 11.86 -6.91 -20.95
C VAL A 240 13.32 -7.31 -21.19
N ASN A 241 13.58 -7.95 -22.32
CA ASN A 241 14.91 -8.43 -22.68
C ASN A 241 15.28 -7.96 -24.09
N GLN A 242 16.58 -7.95 -24.38
CA GLN A 242 17.14 -7.68 -25.70
C GLN A 242 18.01 -8.86 -26.16
N SER A 243 17.83 -9.25 -27.40
CA SER A 243 18.60 -10.32 -28.04
C SER A 243 19.07 -9.88 -29.43
N ASN A 244 20.30 -10.19 -29.78
CA ASN A 244 20.85 -9.88 -31.11
C ASN A 244 20.10 -10.56 -32.27
N ARG A 245 19.39 -11.65 -32.01
CA ARG A 245 18.66 -12.42 -33.05
C ARG A 245 17.20 -11.99 -33.19
N ARG A 246 16.52 -11.64 -32.06
CA ARG A 246 15.08 -11.40 -32.03
C ARG A 246 14.71 -9.95 -31.66
N GLY A 247 15.73 -9.10 -31.46
CA GLY A 247 15.51 -7.70 -31.02
C GLY A 247 15.04 -7.61 -29.57
N TYR A 248 14.22 -6.63 -29.29
CA TYR A 248 13.57 -6.46 -28.00
C TYR A 248 12.44 -7.47 -27.82
N SER A 249 12.23 -7.91 -26.60
CA SER A 249 11.15 -8.83 -26.27
C SER A 249 10.50 -8.47 -24.95
N ILE A 250 9.20 -8.70 -24.87
CA ILE A 250 8.41 -8.67 -23.65
C ILE A 250 8.03 -10.14 -23.38
N GLN A 251 8.53 -10.69 -22.31
CA GLN A 251 8.43 -12.13 -22.02
C GLN A 251 7.80 -12.38 -20.64
N ASN A 252 7.20 -13.56 -20.51
CA ASN A 252 6.59 -14.03 -19.25
C ASN A 252 5.50 -13.12 -18.69
N GLY A 253 4.91 -12.24 -19.52
CA GLY A 253 3.75 -11.46 -19.14
C GLY A 253 2.47 -12.27 -19.18
N GLY A 254 1.57 -12.07 -18.21
CA GLY A 254 0.35 -12.87 -18.23
C GLY A 254 -0.57 -12.65 -17.05
N TYR A 255 -1.40 -13.66 -16.82
CA TYR A 255 -2.34 -13.64 -15.71
C TYR A 255 -2.36 -15.00 -15.00
N TYR A 256 -2.21 -14.96 -13.69
CA TYR A 256 -2.34 -16.12 -12.81
C TYR A 256 -3.75 -16.21 -12.26
N LEU A 257 -4.38 -17.36 -12.38
CA LEU A 257 -5.72 -17.68 -11.92
C LEU A 257 -5.62 -18.75 -10.81
N ALA A 258 -5.85 -18.36 -9.58
CA ALA A 258 -6.06 -19.27 -8.47
C ALA A 258 -7.52 -19.73 -8.48
N LEU A 259 -7.84 -20.78 -9.25
CA LEU A 259 -9.20 -21.23 -9.47
C LEU A 259 -9.78 -21.97 -8.26
N SER A 260 -8.93 -22.66 -7.49
CA SER A 260 -9.28 -23.29 -6.23
C SER A 260 -8.02 -23.59 -5.41
N ASP A 261 -8.20 -24.06 -4.18
CA ASP A 261 -7.08 -24.53 -3.34
C ASP A 261 -6.30 -25.70 -3.96
N TYR A 262 -6.93 -26.39 -4.91
CA TYR A 262 -6.40 -27.60 -5.54
C TYR A 262 -5.94 -27.41 -6.97
N PHE A 263 -6.31 -26.32 -7.63
CA PHE A 263 -6.08 -26.10 -9.04
C PHE A 263 -5.77 -24.63 -9.35
N ASP A 264 -4.70 -24.41 -10.10
CA ASP A 264 -4.31 -23.09 -10.61
C ASP A 264 -4.03 -23.11 -12.10
N LEU A 265 -4.04 -21.93 -12.72
CA LEU A 265 -3.75 -21.77 -14.15
C LEU A 265 -2.99 -20.46 -14.35
N ALA A 266 -1.82 -20.52 -14.94
CA ALA A 266 -1.08 -19.35 -15.42
C ALA A 266 -1.18 -19.28 -16.95
N LEU A 267 -1.70 -18.16 -17.46
CA LEU A 267 -1.70 -17.83 -18.89
C LEU A 267 -0.60 -16.81 -19.15
N ILE A 268 0.38 -17.17 -19.97
CA ILE A 268 1.59 -16.40 -20.19
C ILE A 268 1.74 -16.14 -21.69
N ALA A 269 2.16 -14.93 -22.05
CA ALA A 269 2.43 -14.54 -23.43
C ALA A 269 3.82 -13.92 -23.55
N ASP A 270 4.47 -14.21 -24.67
CA ASP A 270 5.76 -13.64 -25.07
C ASP A 270 5.59 -12.93 -26.42
N TYR A 271 6.20 -11.77 -26.57
CA TYR A 271 6.21 -11.01 -27.82
C TYR A 271 7.62 -10.49 -28.12
N TYR A 272 7.99 -10.55 -29.40
CA TYR A 272 9.32 -10.16 -29.90
C TYR A 272 9.17 -9.14 -31.02
N THR A 273 10.07 -8.15 -31.10
CA THR A 273 10.00 -7.09 -32.12
C THR A 273 10.23 -7.59 -33.55
N ASN A 274 10.79 -8.78 -33.74
CA ASN A 274 10.89 -9.43 -35.07
C ASN A 274 9.54 -10.02 -35.54
N GLY A 275 8.45 -9.86 -34.77
CA GLY A 275 7.14 -10.43 -35.09
C GLY A 275 6.88 -11.82 -34.55
N SER A 276 7.84 -12.47 -33.88
CA SER A 276 7.64 -13.74 -33.20
C SER A 276 6.80 -13.55 -31.95
N TYR A 277 5.98 -14.53 -31.60
CA TYR A 277 5.17 -14.52 -30.38
C TYR A 277 4.96 -15.94 -29.84
N GLY A 278 4.67 -16.02 -28.56
CA GLY A 278 4.40 -17.29 -27.89
C GLY A 278 3.26 -17.17 -26.87
N PHE A 279 2.57 -18.27 -26.65
CA PHE A 279 1.58 -18.43 -25.60
C PHE A 279 1.88 -19.69 -24.81
N ARG A 280 1.81 -19.60 -23.48
CA ARG A 280 1.99 -20.73 -22.58
C ARG A 280 0.86 -20.75 -21.55
N GLY A 281 0.29 -21.92 -21.35
CA GLY A 281 -0.66 -22.19 -20.28
C GLY A 281 -0.09 -23.24 -19.34
N ASP A 282 0.22 -22.84 -18.12
CA ASP A 282 0.75 -23.71 -17.08
C ASP A 282 -0.32 -23.91 -16.00
N SER A 283 -0.66 -25.15 -15.70
CA SER A 283 -1.63 -25.53 -14.69
C SER A 283 -1.02 -26.51 -13.72
N LYS A 284 -1.27 -26.31 -12.43
CA LYS A 284 -0.90 -27.24 -11.37
C LYS A 284 -2.15 -27.68 -10.62
N TYR A 285 -2.19 -28.97 -10.30
CA TYR A 285 -3.27 -29.52 -9.49
C TYR A 285 -2.67 -30.39 -8.37
N LYS A 286 -3.25 -30.26 -7.16
CA LYS A 286 -2.78 -30.99 -5.98
C LYS A 286 -3.95 -31.26 -5.04
N VAL A 287 -4.24 -32.54 -4.84
CA VAL A 287 -5.17 -33.01 -3.81
C VAL A 287 -4.37 -33.75 -2.75
N ARG A 288 -4.36 -33.23 -1.53
CA ARG A 288 -3.55 -33.78 -0.41
C ARG A 288 -3.85 -35.27 -0.22
N TYR A 289 -2.78 -36.06 -0.12
CA TYR A 289 -2.80 -37.53 0.05
C TYR A 289 -3.44 -38.34 -1.09
N LYS A 290 -3.80 -37.76 -2.22
CA LYS A 290 -4.40 -38.48 -3.34
C LYS A 290 -3.55 -38.40 -4.62
N PHE A 291 -3.41 -37.21 -5.17
CA PHE A 291 -2.64 -37.01 -6.41
C PHE A 291 -2.15 -35.56 -6.54
N ASN A 292 -1.11 -35.40 -7.32
CA ASN A 292 -0.62 -34.09 -7.76
C ASN A 292 -0.08 -34.23 -9.17
N GLY A 293 -0.10 -33.15 -9.90
CA GLY A 293 0.48 -33.08 -11.25
C GLY A 293 0.48 -31.67 -11.80
N SER A 294 1.03 -31.55 -12.99
CA SER A 294 1.03 -30.30 -13.75
C SER A 294 0.73 -30.60 -15.20
N PHE A 295 0.10 -29.65 -15.85
CA PHE A 295 -0.13 -29.64 -17.28
C PHE A 295 0.45 -28.33 -17.82
N SER A 296 1.22 -28.42 -18.93
CA SER A 296 1.78 -27.25 -19.61
C SER A 296 1.48 -27.38 -21.11
N PHE A 297 0.95 -26.31 -21.67
CA PHE A 297 0.74 -26.14 -23.09
C PHE A 297 1.53 -24.95 -23.59
N ARG A 298 2.26 -25.10 -24.69
CA ARG A 298 3.04 -24.02 -25.30
C ARG A 298 2.79 -23.98 -26.80
N TYR A 299 2.53 -22.79 -27.31
CA TYR A 299 2.47 -22.48 -28.73
C TYR A 299 3.42 -21.33 -29.05
N GLU A 300 4.24 -21.50 -30.07
CA GLU A 300 5.17 -20.46 -30.53
C GLU A 300 5.08 -20.30 -32.04
N ASN A 301 5.09 -19.07 -32.49
CA ASN A 301 5.30 -18.67 -33.88
C ASN A 301 6.62 -17.91 -33.93
N LEU A 302 7.64 -18.57 -34.57
CA LEU A 302 9.04 -18.10 -34.56
C LEU A 302 9.40 -17.45 -35.89
#